data_a6e90dc633d85a2ba14533b87d47875f
#
_entry.id   a6e90dc633d85a2ba14533b87d47875f
#
_cell.length_a   1.000
_cell.length_b   1.000
_cell.length_c   1.000
_cell.angle_alpha   90.00
_cell.angle_beta   90.00
_cell.angle_gamma   90.00
#
_symmetry.space_group_name_H-M   'P 1'
#
loop_
_entity.id
_entity.type
_entity.pdbx_description
1 polymer ?
#
loop_
_entity_poly.entity_id
_entity_poly.type
_entity_poly.pdbx_seq_one_letter_code
_entity_poly.pdbx_strand_id
1 'polypeptide(L)'
;MAVGWNRVFAAGLMSVGLAASPALAAAPSTQPSPTNQQLLDRISALEAEVHQLKTQQQPSPEQQSLVSQERQSANPESGQVSPMAQIQADADAQSKFFDAGLVTAGYANRRFFIQSDDGNFVLRPWVHIEIRNTTSVRQNFFTTGGNDTENGFELRRARLGFDGNLFTPDFTYFINWATNRENSTLTVVNSAGATVGTTTSPVGGLPVLEEAWAKYNFHDTPWYIHVGQMHDPLDHENIVGSKYRAPEASLQGDIFGNTDTFTQGATVIFDNKGPVRVEGGVTDGIRAANTNFEDSPNGGIAYDGGVAARVEWKVMGNWKDYDQLTAYGNKKDLLVFGTGYDYSYAGGGYNQLSHTIDVQYGGSCGLFAYVCYFGRYTEHNRGIPNTGGVSASFASSTPDLHKDTYEPSVDAEVAYVINNHWEPFARYEYLYLRGTPAGSQNNVTDLSLGLNYYFYGHNLKFTGMATYLPTGIPINDDSSDVLISNRHGEFVFLTQLQLLL
;
A
#
# COMPACT_ATOMS: atom_id res chain seq x y z
N MET A 1 -2.65 41.35 25.39
CA MET A 1 -3.97 41.53 24.76
C MET A 1 -4.54 40.14 24.57
N ALA A 2 -5.50 39.76 25.38
CA ALA A 2 -6.15 38.46 25.37
C ALA A 2 -7.43 38.59 24.55
N VAL A 3 -7.46 38.07 23.35
CA VAL A 3 -8.69 37.99 22.55
C VAL A 3 -8.66 36.67 21.76
N GLY A 4 -9.59 35.80 22.06
CA GLY A 4 -10.25 34.99 21.07
C GLY A 4 -9.86 33.51 20.91
N TRP A 5 -9.56 32.76 21.95
CA TRP A 5 -9.38 31.28 21.83
C TRP A 5 -10.69 30.47 21.83
N ASN A 6 -11.86 31.11 21.97
CA ASN A 6 -13.14 30.41 22.15
C ASN A 6 -13.93 30.11 20.90
N ARG A 7 -13.39 30.28 19.68
CA ARG A 7 -14.14 30.01 18.43
C ARG A 7 -13.60 28.87 17.58
N VAL A 8 -12.45 28.30 17.88
CA VAL A 8 -11.82 27.22 17.05
C VAL A 8 -12.29 25.83 17.45
N PHE A 9 -12.84 25.65 18.64
CA PHE A 9 -13.29 24.32 19.12
C PHE A 9 -14.72 23.91 18.76
N ALA A 10 -15.48 24.74 18.07
CA ALA A 10 -16.92 24.47 17.81
C ALA A 10 -17.25 23.87 16.45
N ALA A 11 -16.30 23.68 15.53
CA ALA A 11 -16.57 23.24 14.16
C ALA A 11 -16.23 21.77 13.85
N GLY A 12 -15.70 21.01 14.79
CA GLY A 12 -15.17 19.66 14.56
C GLY A 12 -15.97 18.48 15.08
N LEU A 13 -17.13 18.69 15.70
CA LEU A 13 -17.95 17.63 16.26
C LEU A 13 -19.35 17.62 15.63
N MET A 14 -19.47 17.14 14.40
CA MET A 14 -20.75 16.57 13.95
C MET A 14 -20.89 15.16 14.56
N SER A 15 -21.59 15.11 15.69
CA SER A 15 -22.03 13.90 16.34
C SER A 15 -23.02 13.14 15.46
N VAL A 16 -22.59 12.02 14.90
CA VAL A 16 -23.54 11.00 14.45
C VAL A 16 -24.10 10.34 15.70
N GLY A 17 -25.26 10.80 16.14
CA GLY A 17 -26.04 10.19 17.21
C GLY A 17 -26.62 8.86 16.75
N LEU A 18 -25.93 7.75 16.98
CA LEU A 18 -26.55 6.43 16.97
C LEU A 18 -27.18 6.22 18.35
N ALA A 19 -28.51 6.30 18.40
CA ALA A 19 -29.29 5.88 19.56
C ALA A 19 -29.12 4.37 19.77
N ALA A 20 -28.29 3.98 20.73
CA ALA A 20 -28.18 2.60 21.18
C ALA A 20 -29.26 2.37 22.25
N SER A 21 -30.26 1.58 21.93
CA SER A 21 -31.17 0.97 22.93
C SER A 21 -30.37 -0.06 23.75
N PRO A 22 -30.54 -0.12 25.08
CA PRO A 22 -29.88 -1.13 25.90
C PRO A 22 -30.56 -2.48 25.71
N ALA A 23 -29.92 -3.38 24.95
CA ALA A 23 -30.29 -4.79 24.98
C ALA A 23 -29.67 -5.42 26.22
N LEU A 24 -30.50 -5.99 27.08
CA LEU A 24 -30.09 -6.78 28.24
C LEU A 24 -29.10 -7.87 27.82
N ALA A 25 -27.91 -7.85 28.41
CA ALA A 25 -26.94 -8.91 28.28
C ALA A 25 -27.45 -10.17 28.98
N ALA A 26 -27.82 -11.19 28.21
CA ALA A 26 -27.96 -12.55 28.69
C ALA A 26 -26.55 -13.12 28.89
N ALA A 27 -26.30 -13.68 30.05
CA ALA A 27 -25.03 -14.32 30.40
C ALA A 27 -24.73 -15.48 29.44
N PRO A 28 -23.45 -15.68 29.04
CA PRO A 28 -23.09 -16.79 28.17
C PRO A 28 -23.24 -18.10 28.93
N SER A 29 -24.14 -18.96 28.43
CA SER A 29 -24.22 -20.35 28.89
C SER A 29 -22.96 -21.07 28.45
N THR A 30 -22.10 -21.47 29.39
CA THR A 30 -20.95 -22.34 29.16
C THR A 30 -21.46 -23.75 28.83
N GLN A 31 -21.69 -24.02 27.53
CA GLN A 31 -21.76 -25.41 27.09
C GLN A 31 -20.33 -25.99 27.05
N PRO A 32 -20.10 -27.19 27.61
CA PRO A 32 -18.80 -27.83 27.50
C PRO A 32 -18.48 -28.12 26.03
N SER A 33 -17.23 -27.90 25.65
CA SER A 33 -16.73 -28.19 24.29
C SER A 33 -16.96 -29.68 23.96
N PRO A 34 -17.47 -30.01 22.76
CA PRO A 34 -17.75 -31.40 22.39
C PRO A 34 -16.45 -32.21 22.39
N THR A 35 -16.54 -33.41 22.90
CA THR A 35 -15.43 -34.37 22.91
C THR A 35 -15.10 -34.80 21.47
N ASN A 36 -13.85 -35.25 21.25
CA ASN A 36 -13.43 -35.74 19.91
C ASN A 36 -14.35 -36.87 19.40
N GLN A 37 -14.89 -37.68 20.30
CA GLN A 37 -15.84 -38.75 19.94
C GLN A 37 -17.16 -38.18 19.43
N GLN A 38 -17.70 -37.15 20.10
CA GLN A 38 -18.92 -36.45 19.63
C GLN A 38 -18.75 -35.75 18.28
N LEU A 39 -17.53 -35.26 17.98
CA LEU A 39 -17.21 -34.69 16.68
C LEU A 39 -17.15 -35.77 15.59
N LEU A 40 -16.54 -36.91 15.86
CA LEU A 40 -16.50 -38.05 14.94
C LEU A 40 -17.90 -38.60 14.65
N ASP A 41 -18.74 -38.75 15.67
CA ASP A 41 -20.12 -39.20 15.51
C ASP A 41 -20.97 -38.20 14.67
N ARG A 42 -20.70 -36.91 14.82
CA ARG A 42 -21.37 -35.86 14.03
C ARG A 42 -20.89 -35.81 12.57
N ILE A 43 -19.59 -36.08 12.33
CA ILE A 43 -19.04 -36.22 10.97
C ILE A 43 -19.68 -37.42 10.27
N SER A 44 -19.72 -38.58 10.92
CA SER A 44 -20.36 -39.78 10.36
C SER A 44 -21.85 -39.58 10.05
N ALA A 45 -22.56 -38.84 10.91
CA ALA A 45 -23.97 -38.50 10.66
C ALA A 45 -24.14 -37.58 9.44
N LEU A 46 -23.27 -36.56 9.31
CA LEU A 46 -23.29 -35.67 8.17
C LEU A 46 -22.92 -36.37 6.85
N GLU A 47 -21.95 -37.28 6.88
CA GLU A 47 -21.58 -38.11 5.72
C GLU A 47 -22.74 -38.98 5.25
N ALA A 48 -23.48 -39.59 6.20
CA ALA A 48 -24.68 -40.37 5.88
C ALA A 48 -25.80 -39.49 5.29
N GLU A 49 -26.01 -38.29 5.80
CA GLU A 49 -26.99 -37.33 5.28
C GLU A 49 -26.64 -36.86 3.86
N VAL A 50 -25.36 -36.54 3.61
CA VAL A 50 -24.86 -36.20 2.25
C VAL A 50 -25.05 -37.34 1.27
N HIS A 51 -24.80 -38.57 1.71
CA HIS A 51 -25.00 -39.75 0.88
C HIS A 51 -26.50 -39.96 0.57
N GLN A 52 -27.37 -39.74 1.52
CA GLN A 52 -28.81 -39.81 1.35
C GLN A 52 -29.34 -38.72 0.40
N LEU A 53 -28.85 -37.50 0.51
CA LEU A 53 -29.18 -36.39 -0.39
C LEU A 53 -28.69 -36.66 -1.83
N LYS A 54 -27.49 -37.22 -2.01
CA LYS A 54 -26.97 -37.63 -3.34
C LYS A 54 -27.82 -38.70 -3.97
N THR A 55 -28.35 -39.63 -3.18
CA THR A 55 -29.21 -40.71 -3.68
C THR A 55 -30.61 -40.17 -4.07
N GLN A 56 -31.11 -39.13 -3.36
CA GLN A 56 -32.37 -38.48 -3.68
C GLN A 56 -32.28 -37.58 -4.92
N GLN A 57 -31.09 -37.10 -5.29
CA GLN A 57 -30.87 -36.30 -6.48
C GLN A 57 -30.66 -37.09 -7.76
N GLN A 58 -30.61 -38.44 -7.71
CA GLN A 58 -30.60 -39.23 -8.93
C GLN A 58 -31.94 -39.09 -9.63
N PRO A 59 -31.96 -38.67 -10.91
CA PRO A 59 -33.20 -38.53 -11.66
C PRO A 59 -33.94 -39.87 -11.76
N SER A 60 -35.25 -39.86 -11.57
CA SER A 60 -36.08 -41.04 -11.63
C SER A 60 -35.97 -41.70 -13.02
N PRO A 61 -36.21 -43.00 -13.13
CA PRO A 61 -36.20 -43.69 -14.43
C PRO A 61 -37.14 -43.07 -15.49
N GLU A 62 -38.23 -42.41 -15.05
CA GLU A 62 -39.14 -41.65 -15.91
C GLU A 62 -38.51 -40.36 -16.45
N GLN A 63 -37.70 -39.64 -15.63
CA GLN A 63 -36.99 -38.43 -16.07
C GLN A 63 -35.85 -38.81 -17.06
N GLN A 64 -35.19 -39.94 -16.85
CA GLN A 64 -34.18 -40.43 -17.79
C GLN A 64 -34.79 -40.87 -19.12
N SER A 65 -36.02 -41.38 -19.14
CA SER A 65 -36.71 -41.76 -20.38
C SER A 65 -37.18 -40.53 -21.17
N LEU A 66 -37.61 -39.48 -20.51
CA LEU A 66 -38.02 -38.19 -21.14
C LEU A 66 -36.81 -37.49 -21.78
N VAL A 67 -35.66 -37.45 -21.11
CA VAL A 67 -34.40 -36.90 -21.65
C VAL A 67 -33.92 -37.71 -22.84
N SER A 68 -34.12 -39.03 -22.82
CA SER A 68 -33.75 -39.93 -23.94
C SER A 68 -34.69 -39.75 -25.14
N GLN A 69 -35.97 -39.50 -24.94
CA GLN A 69 -36.92 -39.22 -26.01
C GLN A 69 -36.73 -37.86 -26.67
N GLU A 70 -36.39 -36.83 -25.89
CA GLU A 70 -36.01 -35.50 -26.43
C GLU A 70 -34.71 -35.53 -27.28
N ARG A 71 -33.73 -36.38 -26.91
CA ARG A 71 -32.53 -36.58 -27.72
C ARG A 71 -32.78 -37.27 -29.05
N GLN A 72 -33.84 -38.10 -29.16
CA GLN A 72 -34.17 -38.80 -30.41
C GLN A 72 -35.05 -37.98 -31.37
N SER A 73 -35.70 -36.89 -30.87
CA SER A 73 -36.55 -36.01 -31.70
C SER A 73 -35.80 -34.81 -32.26
N ALA A 74 -34.52 -34.64 -31.94
CA ALA A 74 -33.69 -33.56 -32.48
C ALA A 74 -33.23 -33.91 -33.91
N ASN A 75 -33.89 -33.33 -34.90
CA ASN A 75 -33.59 -33.44 -36.32
C ASN A 75 -32.17 -32.82 -36.61
N PRO A 76 -31.22 -33.52 -37.22
CA PRO A 76 -29.85 -33.05 -37.38
C PRO A 76 -29.64 -31.93 -38.44
N GLU A 77 -30.72 -31.39 -39.02
CA GLU A 77 -30.59 -30.39 -40.12
C GLU A 77 -30.83 -28.94 -39.71
N SER A 78 -31.18 -28.62 -38.46
CA SER A 78 -31.25 -27.23 -38.01
C SER A 78 -30.21 -26.97 -36.92
N GLY A 79 -29.10 -26.33 -37.26
CA GLY A 79 -27.97 -26.01 -36.37
C GLY A 79 -28.29 -24.99 -35.24
N GLN A 80 -29.50 -24.99 -34.70
CA GLN A 80 -29.90 -24.21 -33.54
C GLN A 80 -30.10 -25.15 -32.35
N VAL A 81 -29.09 -25.25 -31.53
CA VAL A 81 -29.20 -25.81 -30.18
C VAL A 81 -30.12 -24.92 -29.35
N SER A 82 -31.14 -25.48 -28.70
CA SER A 82 -32.07 -24.71 -27.89
C SER A 82 -31.27 -23.97 -26.78
N PRO A 83 -31.60 -22.69 -26.44
CA PRO A 83 -30.90 -21.96 -25.40
C PRO A 83 -30.85 -22.71 -24.06
N MET A 84 -31.86 -23.53 -23.76
CA MET A 84 -31.93 -24.34 -22.55
C MET A 84 -30.92 -25.50 -22.59
N ALA A 85 -30.74 -26.15 -23.75
CA ALA A 85 -29.75 -27.20 -23.92
C ALA A 85 -28.31 -26.66 -23.89
N GLN A 86 -28.11 -25.45 -24.34
CA GLN A 86 -26.82 -24.73 -24.22
C GLN A 86 -26.48 -24.39 -22.78
N ILE A 87 -27.44 -23.84 -22.03
CA ILE A 87 -27.28 -23.53 -20.59
C ILE A 87 -26.99 -24.82 -19.81
N GLN A 88 -27.66 -25.91 -20.13
CA GLN A 88 -27.47 -27.18 -19.46
C GLN A 88 -26.11 -27.84 -19.83
N ALA A 89 -25.69 -27.73 -21.06
CA ALA A 89 -24.36 -28.18 -21.50
C ALA A 89 -23.23 -27.35 -20.87
N ASP A 90 -23.40 -26.04 -20.73
CA ASP A 90 -22.46 -25.15 -20.05
C ASP A 90 -22.42 -25.42 -18.53
N ALA A 91 -23.58 -25.67 -17.90
CA ALA A 91 -23.65 -26.07 -16.49
C ALA A 91 -23.00 -27.45 -16.24
N ASP A 92 -23.20 -28.42 -17.12
CA ASP A 92 -22.58 -29.74 -17.06
C ASP A 92 -21.07 -29.67 -17.35
N ALA A 93 -20.65 -28.78 -18.24
CA ALA A 93 -19.23 -28.53 -18.51
C ALA A 93 -18.54 -27.84 -17.30
N GLN A 94 -19.19 -26.86 -16.69
CA GLN A 94 -18.70 -26.25 -15.46
C GLN A 94 -18.67 -27.25 -14.30
N SER A 95 -19.69 -28.07 -14.11
CA SER A 95 -19.73 -29.11 -13.10
C SER A 95 -18.60 -30.12 -13.30
N LYS A 96 -18.39 -30.59 -14.53
CA LYS A 96 -17.28 -31.49 -14.85
C LYS A 96 -15.90 -30.87 -14.69
N PHE A 97 -15.78 -29.57 -14.93
CA PHE A 97 -14.54 -28.84 -14.71
C PHE A 97 -14.20 -28.78 -13.21
N PHE A 98 -15.20 -28.56 -12.34
CA PHE A 98 -15.03 -28.58 -10.89
C PHE A 98 -14.89 -30.00 -10.32
N ASP A 99 -15.61 -30.99 -10.86
CA ASP A 99 -15.51 -32.39 -10.46
C ASP A 99 -14.19 -33.07 -10.91
N ALA A 100 -13.54 -32.55 -11.93
CA ALA A 100 -12.23 -33.03 -12.38
C ALA A 100 -11.09 -32.64 -11.42
N GLY A 101 -11.37 -31.86 -10.37
CA GLY A 101 -10.39 -31.51 -9.33
C GLY A 101 -9.22 -30.67 -9.83
N LEU A 102 -9.33 -30.05 -11.03
CA LEU A 102 -8.21 -29.32 -11.63
C LEU A 102 -7.95 -27.96 -10.98
N VAL A 103 -8.98 -27.37 -10.36
CA VAL A 103 -8.91 -26.03 -9.76
C VAL A 103 -9.81 -25.95 -8.53
N THR A 104 -9.26 -25.44 -7.43
CA THR A 104 -9.98 -25.15 -6.20
C THR A 104 -10.08 -23.64 -6.00
N ALA A 105 -11.28 -23.13 -5.73
CA ALA A 105 -11.51 -21.75 -5.30
C ALA A 105 -11.99 -21.72 -3.85
N GLY A 106 -11.51 -20.76 -3.08
CA GLY A 106 -11.85 -20.68 -1.66
C GLY A 106 -11.53 -19.35 -1.02
N TYR A 107 -11.74 -19.29 0.30
CA TYR A 107 -11.39 -18.15 1.14
C TYR A 107 -10.61 -18.66 2.36
N ALA A 108 -9.34 -18.26 2.46
CA ALA A 108 -8.47 -18.61 3.57
C ALA A 108 -7.54 -17.43 3.91
N ASN A 109 -7.13 -17.34 5.16
CA ASN A 109 -6.26 -16.27 5.66
C ASN A 109 -6.77 -14.86 5.32
N ARG A 110 -8.10 -14.66 5.34
CA ARG A 110 -8.82 -13.41 5.00
C ARG A 110 -8.66 -12.97 3.55
N ARG A 111 -8.41 -13.92 2.62
CA ARG A 111 -8.23 -13.63 1.20
C ARG A 111 -8.90 -14.70 0.35
N PHE A 112 -9.44 -14.31 -0.77
CA PHE A 112 -9.88 -15.22 -1.81
C PHE A 112 -8.68 -15.80 -2.54
N PHE A 113 -8.83 -17.03 -3.01
CA PHE A 113 -7.82 -17.68 -3.85
C PHE A 113 -8.48 -18.61 -4.87
N ILE A 114 -7.75 -18.80 -5.97
CA ILE A 114 -7.99 -19.85 -6.97
C ILE A 114 -6.65 -20.57 -7.12
N GLN A 115 -6.66 -21.90 -7.01
CA GLN A 115 -5.42 -22.68 -7.11
C GLN A 115 -5.64 -24.00 -7.83
N SER A 116 -4.60 -24.51 -8.51
CA SER A 116 -4.55 -25.88 -9.02
C SER A 116 -4.38 -26.87 -7.86
N ASP A 117 -4.82 -28.12 -8.06
CA ASP A 117 -4.73 -29.17 -7.02
C ASP A 117 -3.31 -29.45 -6.56
N ASP A 118 -2.35 -29.35 -7.46
CA ASP A 118 -0.92 -29.53 -7.18
C ASP A 118 -0.27 -28.29 -6.52
N GLY A 119 -1.01 -27.17 -6.37
CA GLY A 119 -0.52 -25.91 -5.81
C GLY A 119 0.50 -25.17 -6.68
N ASN A 120 0.75 -25.64 -7.91
CA ASN A 120 1.71 -25.03 -8.82
C ASN A 120 1.22 -23.71 -9.44
N PHE A 121 -0.09 -23.51 -9.49
CA PHE A 121 -0.73 -22.28 -9.95
C PHE A 121 -1.63 -21.74 -8.86
N VAL A 122 -1.34 -20.55 -8.37
CA VAL A 122 -2.14 -19.85 -7.37
C VAL A 122 -2.38 -18.43 -7.81
N LEU A 123 -3.62 -17.97 -7.74
CA LEU A 123 -4.05 -16.60 -7.96
C LEU A 123 -4.80 -16.11 -6.73
N ARG A 124 -4.35 -15.05 -6.10
CA ARG A 124 -5.01 -14.37 -4.99
C ARG A 124 -5.33 -12.94 -5.37
N PRO A 125 -6.58 -12.63 -5.74
CA PRO A 125 -7.00 -11.25 -5.96
C PRO A 125 -7.10 -10.51 -4.64
N TRP A 126 -6.85 -9.20 -4.66
CA TRP A 126 -7.02 -8.33 -3.52
C TRP A 126 -7.41 -6.92 -3.95
N VAL A 127 -8.05 -6.20 -3.06
CA VAL A 127 -8.45 -4.80 -3.23
C VAL A 127 -8.08 -4.04 -1.97
N HIS A 128 -7.55 -2.82 -2.14
CA HIS A 128 -7.23 -1.89 -1.06
C HIS A 128 -7.90 -0.55 -1.35
N ILE A 129 -8.78 -0.12 -0.45
CA ILE A 129 -9.49 1.16 -0.55
C ILE A 129 -9.21 1.96 0.71
N GLU A 130 -8.83 3.23 0.56
CA GLU A 130 -8.73 4.22 1.63
C GLU A 130 -9.56 5.44 1.28
N ILE A 131 -10.51 5.75 2.14
CA ILE A 131 -11.35 6.94 2.06
C ILE A 131 -10.92 7.86 3.19
N ARG A 132 -10.57 9.09 2.86
CA ARG A 132 -10.00 10.07 3.77
C ARG A 132 -10.81 11.37 3.76
N ASN A 133 -10.89 12.01 4.91
CA ASN A 133 -11.26 13.42 5.01
C ASN A 133 -10.13 14.15 5.71
N THR A 134 -9.67 15.24 5.11
CA THR A 134 -8.60 16.07 5.65
C THR A 134 -9.04 17.50 5.80
N THR A 135 -8.61 18.11 6.90
CA THR A 135 -8.74 19.55 7.16
C THR A 135 -7.36 20.12 7.41
N SER A 136 -6.88 20.99 6.55
CA SER A 136 -5.65 21.76 6.73
C SER A 136 -5.98 23.18 7.16
N VAL A 137 -5.25 23.69 8.16
CA VAL A 137 -5.34 25.06 8.66
C VAL A 137 -3.94 25.69 8.66
N ARG A 138 -3.69 26.60 7.71
CA ARG A 138 -2.43 27.31 7.56
C ARG A 138 -2.52 28.67 8.26
N GLN A 139 -1.60 28.95 9.18
CA GLN A 139 -1.60 30.16 9.98
C GLN A 139 -0.96 31.32 9.22
N ASN A 140 -1.61 32.50 9.23
CA ASN A 140 -1.08 33.73 8.61
C ASN A 140 -0.52 33.52 7.17
N PHE A 141 -1.11 32.64 6.40
CA PHE A 141 -0.62 32.26 5.07
C PHE A 141 -0.70 33.42 4.07
N PHE A 142 -1.73 34.26 4.16
CA PHE A 142 -1.86 35.42 3.29
C PHE A 142 -1.14 36.64 3.86
N THR A 143 -0.63 37.51 2.99
CA THR A 143 0.00 38.77 3.34
C THR A 143 -0.89 39.73 4.14
N THR A 144 -2.18 39.46 4.19
CA THR A 144 -3.19 40.18 4.97
C THR A 144 -3.35 39.67 6.41
N GLY A 145 -2.58 38.65 6.83
CA GLY A 145 -2.58 38.10 8.19
C GLY A 145 -3.77 37.21 8.54
N GLY A 146 -4.48 36.69 7.55
CA GLY A 146 -5.57 35.70 7.73
C GLY A 146 -5.06 34.28 7.78
N ASN A 147 -5.84 33.39 8.43
CA ASN A 147 -5.64 31.95 8.32
C ASN A 147 -6.31 31.45 7.05
N ASP A 148 -5.71 30.42 6.43
CA ASP A 148 -6.31 29.67 5.33
C ASP A 148 -6.74 28.30 5.82
N THR A 149 -7.93 27.87 5.44
CA THR A 149 -8.49 26.57 5.85
C THR A 149 -9.06 25.87 4.66
N GLU A 150 -8.58 24.66 4.41
CA GLU A 150 -9.08 23.77 3.38
C GLU A 150 -9.61 22.48 4.01
N ASN A 151 -10.71 21.94 3.47
CA ASN A 151 -11.31 20.70 3.91
C ASN A 151 -11.88 19.93 2.72
N GLY A 152 -11.66 18.63 2.69
CA GLY A 152 -12.20 17.79 1.63
C GLY A 152 -12.20 16.31 1.96
N PHE A 153 -13.02 15.57 1.20
CA PHE A 153 -12.94 14.12 1.10
C PHE A 153 -12.17 13.72 -0.13
N GLU A 154 -11.39 12.66 0.02
CA GLU A 154 -10.69 12.04 -1.09
C GLU A 154 -10.74 10.52 -1.02
N LEU A 155 -10.59 9.89 -2.18
CA LEU A 155 -10.26 8.48 -2.29
C LEU A 155 -8.74 8.39 -2.36
N ARG A 156 -8.10 8.28 -1.17
CA ARG A 156 -6.64 8.32 -1.06
C ARG A 156 -5.96 7.18 -1.81
N ARG A 157 -6.53 5.98 -1.67
CA ARG A 157 -6.07 4.78 -2.38
C ARG A 157 -7.24 3.97 -2.88
N ALA A 158 -7.15 3.52 -4.10
CA ALA A 158 -8.00 2.49 -4.66
C ALA A 158 -7.11 1.59 -5.50
N ARG A 159 -6.65 0.50 -4.90
CA ARG A 159 -5.71 -0.43 -5.50
C ARG A 159 -6.37 -1.76 -5.73
N LEU A 160 -6.05 -2.40 -6.81
CA LEU A 160 -6.41 -3.78 -7.07
C LEU A 160 -5.18 -4.53 -7.55
N GLY A 161 -5.07 -5.79 -7.17
CA GLY A 161 -3.91 -6.57 -7.54
C GLY A 161 -4.13 -8.06 -7.43
N PHE A 162 -3.10 -8.77 -7.87
CA PHE A 162 -3.01 -10.22 -7.83
C PHE A 162 -1.64 -10.64 -7.35
N ASP A 163 -1.59 -11.67 -6.53
CA ASP A 163 -0.36 -12.36 -6.19
C ASP A 163 -0.56 -13.87 -6.23
N GLY A 164 0.53 -14.60 -6.32
CA GLY A 164 0.48 -16.04 -6.34
C GLY A 164 1.78 -16.69 -6.76
N ASN A 165 1.66 -17.88 -7.31
CA ASN A 165 2.77 -18.59 -7.93
C ASN A 165 2.35 -19.20 -9.27
N LEU A 166 3.31 -19.40 -10.16
CA LEU A 166 3.13 -19.99 -11.49
C LEU A 166 4.14 -21.12 -11.68
N PHE A 167 3.71 -22.22 -12.28
CA PHE A 167 4.50 -23.39 -12.65
C PHE A 167 5.04 -24.17 -11.47
N THR A 168 5.44 -23.52 -10.39
CA THR A 168 5.99 -24.11 -9.17
C THR A 168 5.78 -23.13 -8.00
N PRO A 169 5.69 -23.59 -6.74
CA PRO A 169 5.64 -22.72 -5.57
C PRO A 169 6.87 -21.80 -5.43
N ASP A 170 7.98 -22.14 -6.08
CA ASP A 170 9.22 -21.36 -6.06
C ASP A 170 9.19 -20.14 -6.98
N PHE A 171 8.28 -20.09 -7.96
CA PHE A 171 8.12 -18.95 -8.88
C PHE A 171 6.89 -18.14 -8.48
N THR A 172 7.10 -17.06 -7.75
CA THR A 172 6.05 -16.18 -7.26
C THR A 172 5.96 -14.91 -8.11
N TYR A 173 4.78 -14.32 -8.16
CA TYR A 173 4.52 -13.06 -8.86
C TYR A 173 3.62 -12.15 -8.05
N PHE A 174 3.71 -10.86 -8.35
CA PHE A 174 2.84 -9.83 -7.81
C PHE A 174 2.59 -8.78 -8.90
N ILE A 175 1.34 -8.35 -9.03
CA ILE A 175 0.96 -7.25 -9.93
C ILE A 175 -0.08 -6.42 -9.20
N ASN A 176 0.09 -5.09 -9.20
CA ASN A 176 -0.93 -4.19 -8.71
C ASN A 176 -1.06 -2.93 -9.57
N TRP A 177 -2.26 -2.40 -9.55
CA TRP A 177 -2.61 -1.11 -10.14
C TRP A 177 -3.22 -0.22 -9.08
N ALA A 178 -2.86 1.06 -9.11
CA ALA A 178 -3.55 2.11 -8.37
C ALA A 178 -4.43 2.94 -9.31
N THR A 179 -5.56 3.39 -8.77
CA THR A 179 -6.41 4.40 -9.41
C THR A 179 -6.32 5.66 -8.55
N ASN A 180 -5.24 6.41 -8.70
CA ASN A 180 -5.06 7.65 -7.94
C ASN A 180 -5.85 8.79 -8.59
N ARG A 181 -6.25 9.76 -7.77
CA ARG A 181 -6.86 11.01 -8.24
C ARG A 181 -5.81 12.02 -8.66
N GLU A 182 -4.86 11.63 -9.45
CA GLU A 182 -3.88 12.58 -9.97
C GLU A 182 -4.53 13.46 -11.04
N ASN A 183 -4.37 14.77 -10.88
CA ASN A 183 -4.66 15.72 -11.93
C ASN A 183 -3.45 15.79 -12.84
N SER A 184 -3.60 15.39 -14.08
CA SER A 184 -2.57 15.62 -15.09
C SER A 184 -2.67 17.07 -15.58
N THR A 185 -1.61 17.84 -15.37
CA THR A 185 -1.50 19.19 -15.92
C THR A 185 -0.65 19.16 -17.18
N LEU A 186 -1.31 19.30 -18.33
CA LEU A 186 -0.62 19.46 -19.60
C LEU A 186 -0.30 20.94 -19.82
N THR A 187 0.97 21.29 -19.81
CA THR A 187 1.43 22.63 -20.17
C THR A 187 1.73 22.67 -21.67
N VAL A 188 0.95 23.44 -22.40
CA VAL A 188 1.17 23.66 -23.84
C VAL A 188 2.14 24.81 -23.99
N VAL A 189 3.27 24.58 -24.66
CA VAL A 189 4.28 25.60 -24.96
C VAL A 189 4.29 25.89 -26.48
N ASN A 190 4.54 27.14 -26.86
CA ASN A 190 4.73 27.51 -28.26
C ASN A 190 6.15 27.14 -28.75
N SER A 191 6.41 27.35 -30.02
CA SER A 191 7.72 27.07 -30.63
C SER A 191 8.89 27.87 -30.06
N ALA A 192 8.63 28.90 -29.25
CA ALA A 192 9.63 29.67 -28.51
C ALA A 192 9.80 29.21 -27.05
N GLY A 193 9.12 28.10 -26.63
CA GLY A 193 9.17 27.57 -25.29
C GLY A 193 8.31 28.35 -24.28
N ALA A 194 7.55 29.33 -24.68
CA ALA A 194 6.65 30.06 -23.80
C ALA A 194 5.33 29.29 -23.55
N THR A 195 4.90 29.17 -22.30
CA THR A 195 3.62 28.56 -21.95
C THR A 195 2.47 29.35 -22.55
N VAL A 196 1.69 28.75 -23.44
CA VAL A 196 0.52 29.36 -24.10
C VAL A 196 -0.80 28.84 -23.56
N GLY A 197 -0.77 27.79 -22.74
CA GLY A 197 -1.94 27.25 -22.08
C GLY A 197 -1.57 26.14 -21.11
N THR A 198 -2.43 25.96 -20.12
CA THR A 198 -2.34 24.87 -19.16
C THR A 198 -3.71 24.20 -19.11
N THR A 199 -3.78 22.93 -19.43
CA THR A 199 -5.00 22.14 -19.28
C THR A 199 -4.80 21.14 -18.16
N THR A 200 -5.59 21.25 -17.12
CA THR A 200 -5.63 20.25 -16.05
C THR A 200 -6.77 19.29 -16.38
N SER A 201 -6.44 18.04 -16.65
CA SER A 201 -7.43 16.98 -16.82
C SER A 201 -7.42 16.09 -15.59
N PRO A 202 -8.58 15.82 -14.98
CA PRO A 202 -8.65 14.80 -13.94
C PRO A 202 -8.35 13.44 -14.59
N VAL A 203 -7.21 12.86 -14.24
CA VAL A 203 -6.81 11.52 -14.72
C VAL A 203 -7.33 10.44 -13.78
N GLY A 204 -8.03 10.85 -12.71
CA GLY A 204 -8.56 9.96 -11.71
C GLY A 204 -9.44 8.84 -12.27
N GLY A 205 -9.17 7.63 -11.84
CA GLY A 205 -9.92 6.43 -12.23
C GLY A 205 -9.26 5.58 -13.32
N LEU A 206 -8.18 6.03 -13.95
CA LEU A 206 -7.39 5.17 -14.82
C LEU A 206 -6.40 4.35 -13.97
N PRO A 207 -6.30 3.03 -14.20
CA PRO A 207 -5.33 2.21 -13.49
C PRO A 207 -3.90 2.53 -13.95
N VAL A 208 -3.06 2.89 -12.99
CA VAL A 208 -1.61 3.06 -13.19
C VAL A 208 -0.91 1.86 -12.59
N LEU A 209 0.00 1.23 -13.32
CA LEU A 209 0.77 0.11 -12.83
C LEU A 209 1.76 0.60 -11.75
N GLU A 210 1.62 0.11 -10.52
CA GLU A 210 2.56 0.40 -9.43
C GLU A 210 3.66 -0.66 -9.37
N GLU A 211 3.28 -1.93 -9.28
CA GLU A 211 4.22 -3.04 -9.21
C GLU A 211 3.86 -4.13 -10.22
N ALA A 212 4.87 -4.73 -10.82
CA ALA A 212 4.75 -5.92 -11.64
C ALA A 212 6.09 -6.66 -11.60
N TRP A 213 6.19 -7.66 -10.75
CA TRP A 213 7.44 -8.39 -10.58
C TRP A 213 7.24 -9.90 -10.48
N ALA A 214 8.31 -10.63 -10.80
CA ALA A 214 8.44 -12.04 -10.57
C ALA A 214 9.66 -12.32 -9.67
N LYS A 215 9.51 -13.29 -8.78
CA LYS A 215 10.57 -13.74 -7.89
C LYS A 215 10.69 -15.27 -7.95
N TYR A 216 11.89 -15.74 -8.18
CA TYR A 216 12.21 -17.16 -8.24
C TYR A 216 13.14 -17.55 -7.09
N ASN A 217 12.72 -18.53 -6.30
CA ASN A 217 13.54 -19.17 -5.29
C ASN A 217 14.32 -20.31 -5.91
N PHE A 218 15.64 -20.29 -5.82
CA PHE A 218 16.44 -21.44 -6.23
C PHE A 218 16.24 -22.56 -5.22
N HIS A 219 15.51 -23.57 -5.64
CA HIS A 219 15.03 -24.66 -4.81
C HIS A 219 16.07 -25.18 -3.81
N ASP A 220 15.70 -25.34 -2.55
CA ASP A 220 16.56 -25.74 -1.43
C ASP A 220 17.77 -24.82 -1.16
N THR A 221 17.74 -23.58 -1.64
CA THR A 221 18.78 -22.59 -1.35
C THR A 221 18.19 -21.34 -0.68
N PRO A 222 19.01 -20.50 -0.01
CA PRO A 222 18.56 -19.23 0.54
C PRO A 222 18.51 -18.10 -0.50
N TRP A 223 18.72 -18.39 -1.77
CA TRP A 223 18.86 -17.40 -2.81
C TRP A 223 17.58 -17.25 -3.63
N TYR A 224 17.23 -16.00 -3.92
CA TYR A 224 16.15 -15.63 -4.81
C TYR A 224 16.65 -14.65 -5.85
N ILE A 225 16.06 -14.68 -7.03
CA ILE A 225 16.15 -13.60 -7.99
C ILE A 225 14.80 -12.89 -8.06
N HIS A 226 14.80 -11.56 -8.09
CA HIS A 226 13.62 -10.72 -8.10
C HIS A 226 13.74 -9.76 -9.27
N VAL A 227 12.79 -9.75 -10.20
CA VAL A 227 12.88 -9.00 -11.46
C VAL A 227 11.55 -8.34 -11.77
N GLY A 228 11.61 -7.11 -12.22
CA GLY A 228 10.44 -6.35 -12.66
C GLY A 228 10.38 -4.95 -12.08
N GLN A 229 9.18 -4.39 -12.03
CA GLN A 229 8.90 -3.13 -11.34
C GLN A 229 8.52 -3.44 -9.90
N MET A 230 9.31 -2.96 -8.96
CA MET A 230 9.26 -3.30 -7.54
C MET A 230 9.62 -2.11 -6.67
N HIS A 231 9.37 -2.20 -5.37
CA HIS A 231 9.93 -1.22 -4.43
C HIS A 231 11.45 -1.24 -4.47
N ASP A 232 12.06 -0.05 -4.46
CA ASP A 232 13.50 0.07 -4.27
C ASP A 232 13.90 -0.47 -2.88
N PRO A 233 14.91 -1.33 -2.75
CA PRO A 233 15.34 -1.89 -1.47
C PRO A 233 16.10 -0.88 -0.59
N LEU A 234 15.73 0.39 -0.60
CA LEU A 234 16.37 1.48 0.11
C LEU A 234 15.76 1.70 1.49
N ASP A 235 14.45 1.94 1.55
CA ASP A 235 13.76 2.38 2.74
C ASP A 235 12.72 1.36 3.21
N HIS A 236 12.81 0.99 4.49
CA HIS A 236 11.93 -0.02 5.06
C HIS A 236 10.48 0.43 5.07
N GLU A 237 10.20 1.70 5.38
CA GLU A 237 8.85 2.21 5.37
C GLU A 237 8.17 2.04 4.01
N ASN A 238 8.90 2.26 2.92
CA ASN A 238 8.38 2.11 1.58
C ASN A 238 8.19 0.64 1.16
N ILE A 239 9.07 -0.25 1.63
CA ILE A 239 8.93 -1.70 1.42
C ILE A 239 7.70 -2.25 2.16
N VAL A 240 7.40 -1.72 3.37
CA VAL A 240 6.19 -2.07 4.11
C VAL A 240 5.01 -1.34 3.52
N GLY A 241 4.12 -2.05 2.87
CA GLY A 241 2.93 -1.45 2.27
C GLY A 241 2.11 -0.61 3.26
N SER A 242 1.60 0.54 2.80
CA SER A 242 0.84 1.52 3.60
C SER A 242 -0.26 0.93 4.49
N LYS A 243 -0.88 -0.16 4.04
CA LYS A 243 -1.92 -0.90 4.79
C LYS A 243 -1.48 -1.46 6.13
N TYR A 244 -0.18 -1.63 6.36
CA TYR A 244 0.40 -2.25 7.55
C TYR A 244 1.19 -1.28 8.44
N ARG A 245 0.93 0.01 8.32
CA ARG A 245 1.56 1.06 9.14
C ARG A 245 0.64 1.52 10.27
N ALA A 246 1.24 1.97 11.39
CA ALA A 246 0.49 2.61 12.48
C ALA A 246 0.11 4.04 12.12
N PRO A 247 1.03 5.00 11.85
CA PRO A 247 0.68 6.28 11.25
C PRO A 247 0.51 6.16 9.73
N GLU A 248 0.01 7.20 9.10
CA GLU A 248 0.09 7.37 7.66
C GLU A 248 1.54 7.58 7.20
N ALA A 249 1.76 7.62 5.86
CA ALA A 249 3.08 7.82 5.29
C ALA A 249 3.81 9.02 5.91
N SER A 250 5.11 8.88 6.13
CA SER A 250 5.97 9.93 6.66
C SER A 250 6.33 10.94 5.57
N LEU A 251 6.56 12.19 5.94
CA LEU A 251 7.17 13.18 5.03
C LEU A 251 8.58 12.74 4.59
N GLN A 252 9.32 12.07 5.47
CA GLN A 252 10.61 11.48 5.13
C GLN A 252 10.46 10.44 4.01
N GLY A 253 9.56 9.49 4.17
CA GLY A 253 9.28 8.45 3.17
C GLY A 253 8.82 9.03 1.85
N ASP A 254 7.99 10.06 1.86
CA ASP A 254 7.47 10.68 0.64
C ASP A 254 8.50 11.58 -0.06
N ILE A 255 9.17 12.48 0.66
CA ILE A 255 10.04 13.48 0.06
C ILE A 255 11.41 12.90 -0.30
N PHE A 256 11.97 12.02 0.52
CA PHE A 256 13.29 11.42 0.29
C PHE A 256 13.20 10.03 -0.32
N GLY A 257 12.42 9.14 0.28
CA GLY A 257 12.20 7.79 -0.21
C GLY A 257 11.24 7.76 -1.38
N ASN A 258 10.29 8.67 -1.42
CA ASN A 258 9.12 8.68 -2.31
C ASN A 258 8.22 7.47 -2.13
N THR A 259 7.09 7.61 -1.49
CA THR A 259 6.13 6.52 -1.21
C THR A 259 5.66 5.76 -2.44
N ASP A 260 5.89 6.30 -3.62
CA ASP A 260 5.68 5.67 -4.91
C ASP A 260 7.02 5.30 -5.56
N THR A 261 8.09 5.04 -4.76
CA THR A 261 9.40 4.64 -5.31
C THR A 261 9.36 3.21 -5.79
N PHE A 262 8.76 3.07 -6.92
CA PHE A 262 8.98 1.86 -7.69
C PHE A 262 10.14 2.10 -8.63
N THR A 263 10.99 1.10 -8.74
CA THR A 263 12.07 1.04 -9.73
C THR A 263 11.89 -0.18 -10.60
N GLN A 264 12.41 -0.16 -11.80
CA GLN A 264 12.52 -1.34 -12.65
C GLN A 264 13.93 -1.90 -12.52
N GLY A 265 14.05 -3.23 -12.41
CA GLY A 265 15.38 -3.81 -12.25
C GLY A 265 15.38 -5.29 -11.95
N ALA A 266 16.55 -5.76 -11.55
CA ALA A 266 16.80 -7.13 -11.11
C ALA A 266 17.67 -7.13 -9.87
N THR A 267 17.20 -7.77 -8.81
CA THR A 267 17.90 -7.94 -7.55
C THR A 267 18.11 -9.42 -7.21
N VAL A 268 19.10 -9.68 -6.40
CA VAL A 268 19.34 -10.98 -5.78
C VAL A 268 19.09 -10.84 -4.29
N ILE A 269 18.29 -11.74 -3.73
CA ILE A 269 17.96 -11.77 -2.32
C ILE A 269 18.60 -12.99 -1.68
N PHE A 270 19.27 -12.79 -0.56
CA PHE A 270 19.69 -13.83 0.35
C PHE A 270 18.80 -13.82 1.59
N ASP A 271 18.01 -14.88 1.78
CA ASP A 271 17.17 -15.11 2.97
C ASP A 271 17.20 -16.59 3.36
N ASN A 272 18.09 -16.94 4.26
CA ASN A 272 18.13 -18.28 4.83
C ASN A 272 17.16 -18.49 5.99
N LYS A 273 16.22 -17.56 6.18
CA LYS A 273 15.28 -17.49 7.31
C LYS A 273 15.97 -17.34 8.68
N GLY A 274 17.27 -17.09 8.65
CA GLY A 274 18.10 -16.81 9.80
C GLY A 274 18.01 -15.34 10.28
N PRO A 275 19.04 -14.85 10.98
CA PRO A 275 19.04 -13.48 11.49
C PRO A 275 19.34 -12.40 10.44
N VAL A 276 19.85 -12.74 9.27
CA VAL A 276 20.27 -11.76 8.27
C VAL A 276 19.52 -11.99 6.96
N ARG A 277 19.01 -10.90 6.39
CA ARG A 277 18.56 -10.78 5.00
C ARG A 277 19.43 -9.79 4.27
N VAL A 278 19.68 -10.04 3.00
CA VAL A 278 20.37 -9.11 2.10
C VAL A 278 19.66 -9.11 0.76
N GLU A 279 19.37 -7.95 0.23
CA GLU A 279 18.92 -7.74 -1.14
C GLU A 279 19.82 -6.75 -1.83
N GLY A 280 20.13 -6.94 -3.10
CA GLY A 280 20.86 -5.98 -3.90
C GLY A 280 20.89 -6.34 -5.36
N GLY A 281 21.03 -5.30 -6.21
CA GLY A 281 21.01 -5.49 -7.65
C GLY A 281 21.13 -4.21 -8.43
N VAL A 282 20.76 -4.31 -9.70
CA VAL A 282 20.80 -3.23 -10.68
C VAL A 282 19.39 -2.78 -11.00
N THR A 283 19.21 -1.46 -11.11
CA THR A 283 17.93 -0.82 -11.37
C THR A 283 18.07 0.26 -12.43
N ASP A 284 16.98 0.77 -12.94
CA ASP A 284 16.95 1.97 -13.78
C ASP A 284 17.11 3.27 -12.96
N GLY A 285 17.44 3.14 -11.67
CA GLY A 285 17.58 4.23 -10.71
C GLY A 285 16.31 4.49 -9.89
N ILE A 286 16.44 5.32 -8.89
CA ILE A 286 15.34 5.68 -8.00
C ILE A 286 14.22 6.38 -8.79
N ARG A 287 12.96 6.03 -8.54
CA ARG A 287 11.76 6.57 -9.20
C ARG A 287 11.67 6.26 -10.70
N ALA A 288 12.20 5.14 -11.13
CA ALA A 288 12.18 4.70 -12.52
C ALA A 288 10.99 3.77 -12.84
N ALA A 289 9.81 4.05 -12.26
CA ALA A 289 8.61 3.29 -12.56
C ALA A 289 8.04 3.64 -13.94
N ASN A 290 7.54 2.63 -14.67
CA ASN A 290 6.91 2.79 -15.97
C ASN A 290 7.78 3.52 -17.01
N THR A 291 9.09 3.45 -16.87
CA THR A 291 10.05 3.97 -17.84
C THR A 291 10.27 2.98 -18.98
N ASN A 292 10.80 3.44 -20.10
CA ASN A 292 11.30 2.59 -21.16
C ASN A 292 12.84 2.67 -21.19
N PHE A 293 13.49 1.84 -21.98
CA PHE A 293 14.96 1.80 -22.09
C PHE A 293 15.58 3.12 -22.63
N GLU A 294 14.79 4.03 -23.17
CA GLU A 294 15.25 5.33 -23.69
C GLU A 294 15.19 6.43 -22.63
N ASP A 295 14.76 6.12 -21.39
CA ASP A 295 14.60 7.09 -20.30
C ASP A 295 13.88 8.35 -20.74
N SER A 296 12.68 8.18 -21.22
CA SER A 296 11.91 9.28 -21.81
C SER A 296 11.72 10.44 -20.85
N PRO A 297 12.17 11.63 -21.21
CA PRO A 297 12.17 12.79 -20.34
C PRO A 297 10.77 13.40 -20.25
N ASN A 298 9.86 12.78 -19.55
CA ASN A 298 8.59 13.41 -19.18
C ASN A 298 8.77 14.40 -18.01
N GLY A 299 9.86 15.20 -18.05
CA GLY A 299 10.09 16.31 -17.13
C GLY A 299 10.69 15.96 -15.77
N GLY A 300 10.99 14.67 -15.52
CA GLY A 300 11.73 14.20 -14.34
C GLY A 300 13.24 14.10 -14.59
N ILE A 301 14.02 13.84 -13.57
CA ILE A 301 15.40 13.39 -13.71
C ILE A 301 15.31 11.94 -14.22
N ALA A 302 15.70 11.70 -15.46
CA ALA A 302 15.91 10.36 -15.96
C ALA A 302 17.28 9.91 -15.50
N TYR A 303 17.36 8.81 -14.79
CA TYR A 303 18.62 8.13 -14.49
C TYR A 303 18.90 7.12 -15.58
N ASP A 304 20.17 6.99 -15.96
CA ASP A 304 20.63 5.99 -16.95
C ASP A 304 20.74 4.59 -16.30
N GLY A 305 20.63 4.52 -14.97
CA GLY A 305 20.66 3.30 -14.21
C GLY A 305 21.03 3.53 -12.75
N GLY A 306 20.97 2.46 -11.96
CA GLY A 306 21.24 2.50 -10.54
C GLY A 306 21.73 1.17 -9.98
N VAL A 307 22.21 1.24 -8.76
CA VAL A 307 22.53 0.08 -7.93
C VAL A 307 21.90 0.29 -6.57
N ALA A 308 21.06 -0.64 -6.16
CA ALA A 308 20.37 -0.58 -4.86
C ALA A 308 20.70 -1.81 -4.02
N ALA A 309 20.77 -1.63 -2.70
CA ALA A 309 21.02 -2.72 -1.76
C ALA A 309 20.43 -2.42 -0.38
N ARG A 310 20.01 -3.47 0.32
CA ARG A 310 19.55 -3.43 1.70
C ARG A 310 20.09 -4.62 2.49
N VAL A 311 20.49 -4.36 3.73
CA VAL A 311 20.90 -5.38 4.69
C VAL A 311 20.03 -5.23 5.93
N GLU A 312 19.50 -6.34 6.42
CA GLU A 312 18.67 -6.41 7.61
C GLU A 312 19.20 -7.44 8.60
N TRP A 313 19.31 -7.03 9.84
CA TRP A 313 19.76 -7.90 10.93
C TRP A 313 18.70 -7.99 12.03
N LYS A 314 18.05 -9.15 12.07
CA LYS A 314 17.05 -9.50 13.07
C LYS A 314 17.74 -10.05 14.31
N VAL A 315 17.73 -9.30 15.41
CA VAL A 315 18.30 -9.72 16.71
C VAL A 315 17.35 -10.70 17.39
N MET A 316 16.04 -10.45 17.31
CA MET A 316 15.02 -11.32 17.90
C MET A 316 13.68 -11.16 17.14
N GLY A 317 12.78 -12.12 17.31
CA GLY A 317 11.44 -12.11 16.73
C GLY A 317 11.31 -12.88 15.42
N ASN A 318 10.25 -12.60 14.66
CA ASN A 318 9.94 -13.25 13.41
C ASN A 318 9.99 -12.24 12.27
N TRP A 319 10.46 -12.64 11.10
CA TRP A 319 10.45 -11.79 9.91
C TRP A 319 9.04 -11.32 9.50
N LYS A 320 8.02 -12.16 9.73
CA LYS A 320 6.63 -11.78 9.46
C LYS A 320 6.17 -10.58 10.28
N ASP A 321 6.67 -10.43 11.52
CA ASP A 321 6.32 -9.32 12.40
C ASP A 321 7.06 -8.03 11.99
N TYR A 322 8.16 -8.17 11.20
CA TYR A 322 8.90 -7.07 10.61
C TYR A 322 8.22 -6.50 9.35
N ASP A 323 7.43 -7.31 8.63
CA ASP A 323 6.72 -6.89 7.41
C ASP A 323 5.53 -5.93 7.70
N GLN A 324 5.50 -5.31 8.89
CA GLN A 324 4.53 -4.30 9.31
C GLN A 324 5.18 -3.27 10.23
N LEU A 325 4.76 -2.00 10.16
CA LEU A 325 5.19 -0.91 11.06
C LEU A 325 4.14 -0.71 12.16
N THR A 326 3.98 -1.72 12.99
CA THR A 326 3.11 -1.78 14.17
C THR A 326 3.43 -3.02 14.99
N ALA A 327 3.08 -3.06 16.26
CA ALA A 327 3.15 -4.27 17.07
C ALA A 327 1.83 -5.09 17.05
N TYR A 328 0.91 -4.79 16.11
CA TYR A 328 -0.37 -5.46 16.03
C TYR A 328 -0.23 -6.97 15.78
N GLY A 329 -0.71 -7.76 16.75
CA GLY A 329 -0.71 -9.21 16.66
C GLY A 329 0.62 -9.89 16.96
N ASN A 330 1.68 -9.15 17.35
CA ASN A 330 2.96 -9.71 17.71
C ASN A 330 2.83 -10.66 18.91
N LYS A 331 3.39 -11.85 18.77
CA LYS A 331 3.41 -12.87 19.83
C LYS A 331 4.76 -12.96 20.55
N LYS A 332 5.78 -12.41 19.94
CA LYS A 332 7.16 -12.34 20.44
C LYS A 332 7.69 -10.93 20.21
N ASP A 333 8.65 -10.56 21.04
CA ASP A 333 9.34 -9.29 20.82
C ASP A 333 10.20 -9.37 19.58
N LEU A 334 10.17 -8.31 18.78
CA LEU A 334 10.91 -8.11 17.56
C LEU A 334 11.95 -7.02 17.78
N LEU A 335 13.15 -7.21 17.27
CA LEU A 335 14.15 -6.15 17.10
C LEU A 335 14.94 -6.41 15.83
N VAL A 336 14.89 -5.46 14.89
CA VAL A 336 15.60 -5.52 13.61
C VAL A 336 16.33 -4.20 13.40
N PHE A 337 17.55 -4.29 12.90
CA PHE A 337 18.32 -3.17 12.36
C PHE A 337 18.39 -3.32 10.85
N GLY A 338 18.14 -2.22 10.13
CA GLY A 338 18.19 -2.17 8.68
C GLY A 338 19.11 -1.06 8.19
N THR A 339 19.68 -1.24 7.01
CA THR A 339 20.37 -0.19 6.27
C THR A 339 20.20 -0.42 4.78
N GLY A 340 19.84 0.64 4.05
CA GLY A 340 19.65 0.62 2.61
C GLY A 340 20.50 1.66 1.91
N TYR A 341 20.83 1.39 0.65
CA TYR A 341 21.61 2.26 -0.23
C TYR A 341 21.03 2.20 -1.64
N ASP A 342 20.90 3.36 -2.27
CA ASP A 342 20.66 3.50 -3.70
C ASP A 342 21.63 4.51 -4.28
N TYR A 343 22.33 4.14 -5.33
CA TYR A 343 23.12 5.04 -6.15
C TYR A 343 22.54 5.06 -7.55
N SER A 344 21.94 6.18 -7.92
CA SER A 344 21.36 6.43 -9.24
C SER A 344 22.23 7.41 -10.01
N TYR A 345 22.57 7.08 -11.24
CA TYR A 345 23.41 7.92 -12.07
C TYR A 345 22.68 8.37 -13.35
N ALA A 346 22.93 9.62 -13.75
CA ALA A 346 22.41 10.18 -14.98
C ALA A 346 23.54 10.77 -15.82
N GLY A 347 23.48 10.59 -17.12
CA GLY A 347 24.40 11.26 -18.04
C GLY A 347 24.34 12.77 -17.86
N GLY A 348 25.50 13.40 -17.65
CA GLY A 348 25.60 14.83 -17.39
C GLY A 348 25.81 15.25 -15.93
N GLY A 349 26.06 14.30 -15.04
CA GLY A 349 26.56 14.58 -13.67
C GLY A 349 25.47 14.89 -12.66
N TYR A 350 24.29 14.32 -12.80
CA TYR A 350 23.18 14.47 -11.85
C TYR A 350 22.99 13.19 -11.03
N ASN A 351 24.06 12.72 -10.42
CA ASN A 351 24.02 11.50 -9.65
C ASN A 351 23.37 11.74 -8.28
N GLN A 352 22.72 10.72 -7.77
CA GLN A 352 22.13 10.73 -6.44
C GLN A 352 22.60 9.51 -5.66
N LEU A 353 23.00 9.72 -4.42
CA LEU A 353 23.24 8.67 -3.45
C LEU A 353 22.25 8.85 -2.29
N SER A 354 21.40 7.87 -2.09
CA SER A 354 20.49 7.80 -0.97
C SER A 354 20.91 6.67 -0.03
N HIS A 355 20.76 6.88 1.27
CA HIS A 355 21.06 5.84 2.26
C HIS A 355 20.15 5.97 3.47
N THR A 356 19.84 4.83 4.07
CA THR A 356 19.02 4.73 5.28
C THR A 356 19.71 3.91 6.36
N ILE A 357 19.42 4.24 7.60
CA ILE A 357 19.71 3.41 8.77
C ILE A 357 18.45 3.41 9.61
N ASP A 358 17.90 2.24 9.84
CA ASP A 358 16.65 2.11 10.59
C ASP A 358 16.73 1.05 11.68
N VAL A 359 15.85 1.20 12.66
CA VAL A 359 15.64 0.22 13.72
C VAL A 359 14.16 0.11 14.02
N GLN A 360 13.68 -1.12 14.07
CA GLN A 360 12.30 -1.44 14.43
C GLN A 360 12.25 -2.34 15.66
N TYR A 361 11.48 -1.92 16.64
CA TYR A 361 11.09 -2.71 17.79
C TYR A 361 9.58 -2.95 17.79
N GLY A 362 9.16 -4.19 18.00
CA GLY A 362 7.74 -4.56 18.14
C GLY A 362 7.55 -5.52 19.29
N GLY A 363 7.09 -5.01 20.43
CA GLY A 363 6.90 -5.80 21.66
C GLY A 363 5.66 -6.68 21.62
N SER A 364 5.74 -7.88 22.19
CA SER A 364 4.60 -8.77 22.43
C SER A 364 3.56 -8.17 23.40
N CYS A 365 3.96 -7.13 24.15
CA CYS A 365 3.06 -6.33 24.98
C CYS A 365 2.25 -5.28 24.20
N GLY A 366 2.51 -5.11 22.88
CA GLY A 366 1.87 -4.13 22.04
C GLY A 366 2.66 -2.83 21.79
N LEU A 367 3.81 -2.66 22.43
CA LEU A 367 4.67 -1.47 22.21
C LEU A 367 5.38 -1.60 20.85
N PHE A 368 5.27 -0.56 20.04
CA PHE A 368 5.99 -0.40 18.78
C PHE A 368 6.87 0.84 18.85
N ALA A 369 8.06 0.76 18.27
CA ALA A 369 8.93 1.90 18.03
C ALA A 369 9.71 1.70 16.73
N TYR A 370 9.82 2.76 15.95
CA TYR A 370 10.60 2.80 14.73
C TYR A 370 11.40 4.09 14.68
N VAL A 371 12.62 4.03 14.24
CA VAL A 371 13.46 5.21 13.97
C VAL A 371 14.20 4.97 12.67
N CYS A 372 14.13 5.93 11.76
CA CYS A 372 14.86 5.93 10.50
C CYS A 372 15.65 7.23 10.35
N TYR A 373 16.92 7.12 10.06
CA TYR A 373 17.72 8.19 9.50
C TYR A 373 17.83 7.99 8.00
N PHE A 374 17.55 9.04 7.24
CA PHE A 374 17.66 9.05 5.78
C PHE A 374 18.60 10.19 5.36
N GLY A 375 19.60 9.89 4.54
CA GLY A 375 20.48 10.88 3.93
C GLY A 375 20.43 10.80 2.42
N ARG A 376 20.30 11.96 1.78
CA ARG A 376 20.31 12.09 0.32
C ARG A 376 21.43 13.05 -0.10
N TYR A 377 22.39 12.56 -0.88
CA TYR A 377 23.38 13.37 -1.57
C TYR A 377 23.02 13.45 -3.05
N THR A 378 22.97 14.65 -3.59
CA THR A 378 22.66 14.90 -4.99
C THR A 378 23.74 15.80 -5.60
N GLU A 379 24.39 15.31 -6.65
CA GLU A 379 25.28 16.12 -7.48
C GLU A 379 24.45 17.06 -8.36
N HIS A 380 24.89 18.32 -8.49
CA HIS A 380 24.25 19.33 -9.33
C HIS A 380 22.73 19.41 -9.13
N ASN A 381 22.31 19.56 -7.89
CA ASN A 381 20.89 19.55 -7.48
C ASN A 381 19.99 20.34 -8.43
N ARG A 382 18.94 19.71 -8.93
CA ARG A 382 17.94 20.33 -9.85
C ARG A 382 16.69 20.85 -9.13
N GLY A 383 16.69 20.83 -7.81
CA GLY A 383 15.54 21.17 -6.98
C GLY A 383 14.89 19.93 -6.36
N ILE A 384 13.85 20.15 -5.55
CA ILE A 384 13.09 19.05 -4.96
C ILE A 384 12.32 18.37 -6.10
N PRO A 385 12.44 17.04 -6.26
CA PRO A 385 11.63 16.33 -7.24
C PRO A 385 10.15 16.52 -6.93
N ASN A 386 9.38 16.63 -7.97
CA ASN A 386 7.95 16.85 -7.89
C ASN A 386 7.24 15.65 -7.25
N THR A 387 6.75 15.81 -6.04
CA THR A 387 5.88 14.85 -5.36
C THR A 387 4.41 15.24 -5.53
N GLY A 388 3.91 15.36 -6.74
CA GLY A 388 2.49 15.66 -6.92
C GLY A 388 2.17 17.00 -7.58
N GLY A 389 2.88 17.37 -8.65
CA GLY A 389 2.44 18.41 -9.56
C GLY A 389 3.01 19.81 -9.39
N VAL A 390 3.98 20.03 -8.50
CA VAL A 390 4.69 21.31 -8.46
C VAL A 390 5.78 21.34 -9.52
N SER A 391 5.49 22.03 -10.58
CA SER A 391 6.28 22.16 -11.79
C SER A 391 7.72 22.65 -11.51
N ALA A 392 8.66 22.23 -12.33
CA ALA A 392 10.05 22.69 -12.41
C ALA A 392 10.25 24.23 -12.51
N SER A 393 9.17 25.02 -12.42
CA SER A 393 9.21 26.49 -12.40
C SER A 393 9.95 27.07 -11.18
N PHE A 394 10.20 26.30 -10.13
CA PHE A 394 10.99 26.74 -8.99
C PHE A 394 12.51 26.67 -9.23
N ALA A 395 12.95 25.99 -10.28
CA ALA A 395 14.35 25.72 -10.55
C ALA A 395 15.20 27.01 -10.68
N SER A 396 14.65 28.09 -11.24
CA SER A 396 15.41 29.31 -11.48
C SER A 396 15.63 30.20 -10.25
N SER A 397 14.89 29.99 -9.16
CA SER A 397 14.99 30.79 -7.93
C SER A 397 15.63 30.05 -6.75
N THR A 398 16.12 28.83 -6.96
CA THR A 398 16.66 27.97 -5.92
C THR A 398 18.13 28.32 -5.66
N PRO A 399 18.54 28.68 -4.41
CA PRO A 399 19.91 29.11 -4.12
C PRO A 399 20.96 28.02 -4.32
N ASP A 400 20.57 26.76 -4.11
CA ASP A 400 21.44 25.58 -4.21
C ASP A 400 21.33 24.84 -5.55
N LEU A 401 20.63 25.44 -6.54
CA LEU A 401 20.50 24.87 -7.88
C LEU A 401 21.90 24.69 -8.52
N HIS A 402 22.11 23.54 -9.15
CA HIS A 402 23.38 23.11 -9.74
C HIS A 402 24.57 23.00 -8.77
N LYS A 403 24.32 22.96 -7.45
CA LYS A 403 25.33 22.66 -6.45
C LYS A 403 25.14 21.23 -5.94
N ASP A 404 26.23 20.67 -5.45
CA ASP A 404 26.14 19.43 -4.71
C ASP A 404 25.49 19.69 -3.36
N THR A 405 24.54 18.85 -3.01
CA THR A 405 23.75 19.03 -1.78
C THR A 405 23.67 17.74 -0.98
N TYR A 406 23.64 17.90 0.33
CA TYR A 406 23.32 16.81 1.25
C TYR A 406 22.12 17.18 2.11
N GLU A 407 21.16 16.28 2.17
CA GLU A 407 19.87 16.46 2.81
C GLU A 407 19.62 15.34 3.81
N PRO A 408 19.82 15.58 5.10
CA PRO A 408 19.53 14.62 6.16
C PRO A 408 18.08 14.75 6.62
N SER A 409 17.51 13.63 7.05
CA SER A 409 16.24 13.58 7.73
C SER A 409 16.21 12.48 8.80
N VAL A 410 15.28 12.63 9.74
CA VAL A 410 15.02 11.64 10.80
C VAL A 410 13.53 11.52 10.94
N ASP A 411 13.06 10.28 10.98
CA ASP A 411 11.71 9.89 11.39
C ASP A 411 11.78 9.04 12.66
N ALA A 412 10.89 9.32 13.63
CA ALA A 412 10.78 8.56 14.86
C ALA A 412 9.32 8.35 15.23
N GLU A 413 8.92 7.09 15.33
CA GLU A 413 7.55 6.66 15.58
C GLU A 413 7.44 5.82 16.84
N VAL A 414 6.33 5.97 17.54
CA VAL A 414 5.96 5.11 18.66
C VAL A 414 4.45 4.85 18.63
N ALA A 415 4.06 3.60 18.89
CA ALA A 415 2.66 3.22 19.00
C ALA A 415 2.47 2.18 20.11
N TYR A 416 1.23 2.02 20.56
CA TYR A 416 0.90 1.02 21.57
C TYR A 416 -0.44 0.35 21.31
N VAL A 417 -0.43 -0.94 21.01
CA VAL A 417 -1.63 -1.73 20.71
C VAL A 417 -2.32 -2.16 22.01
N ILE A 418 -3.56 -1.73 22.20
CA ILE A 418 -4.41 -2.02 23.36
C ILE A 418 -5.52 -2.98 22.92
N ASN A 419 -5.58 -4.16 23.55
CA ASN A 419 -6.64 -5.17 23.33
C ASN A 419 -6.87 -5.55 21.85
N ASN A 420 -5.86 -5.42 20.99
CA ASN A 420 -5.94 -5.64 19.54
C ASN A 420 -7.01 -4.78 18.82
N HIS A 421 -7.43 -3.67 19.42
CA HIS A 421 -8.42 -2.77 18.82
C HIS A 421 -7.93 -1.33 18.73
N TRP A 422 -7.30 -0.82 19.78
CA TRP A 422 -6.86 0.57 19.87
C TRP A 422 -5.36 0.66 19.73
N GLU A 423 -4.88 1.63 18.97
CA GLU A 423 -3.46 1.90 18.84
C GLU A 423 -3.22 3.40 18.77
N PRO A 424 -3.06 4.08 19.93
CA PRO A 424 -2.50 5.42 19.95
C PRO A 424 -1.07 5.39 19.40
N PHE A 425 -0.72 6.43 18.64
CA PHE A 425 0.61 6.60 18.07
C PHE A 425 1.06 8.05 18.09
N ALA A 426 2.37 8.24 18.02
CA ALA A 426 3.01 9.54 17.84
C ALA A 426 4.16 9.41 16.87
N ARG A 427 4.40 10.45 16.07
CA ARG A 427 5.53 10.57 15.15
C ARG A 427 6.17 11.94 15.31
N TYR A 428 7.47 11.96 15.20
CA TYR A 428 8.30 13.14 15.08
C TYR A 428 9.18 13.00 13.86
N GLU A 429 9.15 14.01 12.96
CA GLU A 429 10.04 14.05 11.82
C GLU A 429 10.80 15.37 11.78
N TYR A 430 12.04 15.29 11.31
CA TYR A 430 12.86 16.43 10.97
C TYR A 430 13.50 16.22 9.61
N LEU A 431 13.26 17.15 8.68
CA LEU A 431 13.82 17.10 7.34
C LEU A 431 14.60 18.41 7.09
N TYR A 432 15.79 18.27 6.53
CA TYR A 432 16.55 19.41 6.05
C TYR A 432 16.59 19.38 4.52
N LEU A 433 15.84 20.29 3.90
CA LEU A 433 15.66 20.34 2.45
C LEU A 433 16.61 21.37 1.83
N ARG A 434 17.26 20.98 0.75
CA ARG A 434 18.01 21.85 -0.15
C ARG A 434 17.21 22.00 -1.45
N GLY A 435 17.60 22.89 -2.32
CA GLY A 435 16.86 23.05 -3.57
C GLY A 435 15.48 23.69 -3.41
N THR A 436 15.16 24.24 -2.25
CA THR A 436 13.93 25.00 -2.03
C THR A 436 14.01 26.41 -2.67
N PRO A 437 12.88 27.01 -3.04
CA PRO A 437 12.86 28.39 -3.54
C PRO A 437 13.52 29.39 -2.56
N ALA A 438 14.12 30.45 -3.09
CA ALA A 438 14.74 31.47 -2.27
C ALA A 438 13.74 32.08 -1.30
N GLY A 439 14.11 32.15 -0.02
CA GLY A 439 13.24 32.66 1.05
C GLY A 439 12.29 31.63 1.66
N SER A 440 12.27 30.40 1.14
CA SER A 440 11.51 29.31 1.73
C SER A 440 12.19 28.73 2.97
N GLN A 441 11.45 27.93 3.72
CA GLN A 441 11.95 27.20 4.86
C GLN A 441 12.69 25.93 4.40
N ASN A 442 13.91 25.74 4.92
CA ASN A 442 14.70 24.53 4.62
C ASN A 442 14.49 23.45 5.68
N ASN A 443 14.16 23.83 6.91
CA ASN A 443 13.93 22.90 8.00
C ASN A 443 12.43 22.64 8.11
N VAL A 444 12.03 21.41 7.95
CA VAL A 444 10.65 20.96 8.14
C VAL A 444 10.61 20.10 9.40
N THR A 445 9.67 20.36 10.27
CA THR A 445 9.41 19.55 11.46
C THR A 445 7.95 19.13 11.42
N ASP A 446 7.69 17.85 11.56
CA ASP A 446 6.36 17.24 11.73
C ASP A 446 6.22 16.71 13.15
N LEU A 447 5.10 17.02 13.76
CA LEU A 447 4.67 16.48 15.05
C LEU A 447 3.28 15.88 14.87
N SER A 448 3.20 14.57 14.76
CA SER A 448 1.94 13.86 14.52
C SER A 448 1.52 13.05 15.74
N LEU A 449 0.22 13.11 16.07
CA LEU A 449 -0.42 12.29 17.07
C LEU A 449 -1.68 11.67 16.49
N GLY A 450 -1.93 10.40 16.78
CA GLY A 450 -3.11 9.75 16.21
C GLY A 450 -3.56 8.53 16.98
N LEU A 451 -4.62 7.94 16.46
CA LEU A 451 -5.27 6.77 17.01
C LEU A 451 -5.81 5.90 15.88
N ASN A 452 -5.41 4.66 15.86
CA ASN A 452 -6.02 3.63 15.04
C ASN A 452 -7.10 2.87 15.84
N TYR A 453 -8.16 2.49 15.15
CA TYR A 453 -9.13 1.53 15.64
C TYR A 453 -9.29 0.38 14.66
N TYR A 454 -8.94 -0.83 15.10
CA TYR A 454 -9.01 -2.05 14.32
C TYR A 454 -10.36 -2.74 14.53
N PHE A 455 -11.30 -2.59 13.58
CA PHE A 455 -12.57 -3.33 13.58
C PHE A 455 -12.34 -4.80 13.25
N TYR A 456 -11.51 -5.04 12.23
CA TYR A 456 -11.19 -6.39 11.75
C TYR A 456 -9.72 -6.50 11.34
N GLY A 457 -8.81 -6.18 12.27
CA GLY A 457 -7.38 -6.05 11.98
C GLY A 457 -7.12 -5.02 10.90
N HIS A 458 -6.09 -5.24 10.08
CA HIS A 458 -5.79 -4.35 8.96
C HIS A 458 -6.84 -4.36 7.84
N ASN A 459 -7.75 -5.37 7.79
CA ASN A 459 -8.77 -5.46 6.76
C ASN A 459 -9.84 -4.36 6.88
N LEU A 460 -10.11 -3.91 8.10
CA LEU A 460 -11.00 -2.78 8.36
C LEU A 460 -10.42 -1.98 9.53
N LYS A 461 -9.78 -0.86 9.20
CA LYS A 461 -9.09 0.03 10.14
C LYS A 461 -9.60 1.46 9.96
N PHE A 462 -9.86 2.15 11.07
CA PHE A 462 -10.08 3.59 11.11
C PHE A 462 -8.85 4.26 11.71
N THR A 463 -8.41 5.35 11.12
CA THR A 463 -7.29 6.17 11.58
C THR A 463 -7.75 7.61 11.77
N GLY A 464 -7.49 8.20 12.92
CA GLY A 464 -7.58 9.63 13.16
C GLY A 464 -6.20 10.17 13.51
N MET A 465 -5.76 11.25 12.86
CA MET A 465 -4.43 11.84 13.06
C MET A 465 -4.51 13.35 13.05
N ALA A 466 -3.71 13.97 13.89
CA ALA A 466 -3.45 15.40 13.91
C ALA A 466 -1.96 15.64 13.75
N THR A 467 -1.60 16.41 12.75
CA THR A 467 -0.23 16.80 12.42
C THR A 467 -0.04 18.30 12.63
N TYR A 468 1.07 18.70 13.21
CA TYR A 468 1.48 20.10 13.35
C TYR A 468 2.87 20.31 12.77
N LEU A 469 2.95 21.20 11.78
CA LEU A 469 4.20 21.66 11.17
C LEU A 469 4.51 23.07 11.68
N PRO A 470 5.28 23.25 12.75
CA PRO A 470 5.55 24.58 13.35
C PRO A 470 6.31 25.50 12.41
N THR A 471 7.13 24.96 11.55
CA THR A 471 7.98 25.70 10.61
C THR A 471 7.36 25.86 9.23
N GLY A 472 6.24 25.20 9.00
CA GLY A 472 5.66 25.05 7.67
C GLY A 472 6.48 24.15 6.75
N ILE A 473 6.03 24.02 5.52
CA ILE A 473 6.65 23.22 4.47
C ILE A 473 6.70 23.99 3.15
N PRO A 474 7.78 23.87 2.36
CA PRO A 474 7.94 24.62 1.11
C PRO A 474 7.26 23.99 -0.11
N ILE A 475 6.68 22.81 0.03
CA ILE A 475 6.04 22.03 -1.04
C ILE A 475 4.69 21.50 -0.56
N ASN A 476 3.81 21.13 -1.48
CA ASN A 476 2.68 20.27 -1.16
C ASN A 476 3.16 18.83 -1.07
N ASP A 477 2.56 18.07 -0.17
CA ASP A 477 2.71 16.63 -0.11
C ASP A 477 1.34 15.97 -0.06
N ASP A 478 0.98 15.32 -1.17
CA ASP A 478 -0.36 14.73 -1.35
C ASP A 478 -0.55 13.46 -0.50
N SER A 479 0.54 12.82 -0.08
CA SER A 479 0.46 11.59 0.72
C SER A 479 0.04 11.84 2.15
N SER A 480 0.54 12.90 2.74
CA SER A 480 0.21 13.35 4.10
C SER A 480 -0.82 14.49 4.13
N ASP A 481 -1.33 14.92 2.96
CA ASP A 481 -2.25 16.06 2.79
C ASP A 481 -1.73 17.37 3.38
N VAL A 482 -0.42 17.55 3.34
CA VAL A 482 0.24 18.77 3.78
C VAL A 482 0.34 19.75 2.62
N LEU A 483 -0.06 21.00 2.86
CA LEU A 483 -0.07 22.04 1.85
C LEU A 483 1.10 23.01 2.04
N ILE A 484 1.56 23.59 0.93
CA ILE A 484 2.62 24.60 0.99
C ILE A 484 2.22 25.72 1.96
N SER A 485 3.01 25.90 3.00
CA SER A 485 2.81 26.91 4.05
C SER A 485 4.07 27.75 4.29
N ASN A 486 5.17 27.42 3.62
CA ASN A 486 6.46 28.07 3.73
C ASN A 486 6.94 28.17 5.18
N ARG A 487 6.98 29.40 5.74
CA ARG A 487 7.43 29.67 7.12
C ARG A 487 6.27 29.82 8.12
N HIS A 488 5.06 29.51 7.70
CA HIS A 488 3.87 29.62 8.53
C HIS A 488 3.48 28.25 9.06
N GLY A 489 3.03 28.19 10.29
CA GLY A 489 2.59 26.93 10.89
C GLY A 489 1.36 26.38 10.19
N GLU A 490 1.30 25.06 10.09
CA GLU A 490 0.17 24.32 9.54
C GLU A 490 -0.30 23.25 10.53
N PHE A 491 -1.63 23.11 10.67
CA PHE A 491 -2.28 21.99 11.33
C PHE A 491 -3.07 21.18 10.33
N VAL A 492 -2.86 19.89 10.31
CA VAL A 492 -3.61 18.95 9.48
C VAL A 492 -4.36 17.97 10.37
N PHE A 493 -5.66 17.83 10.15
CA PHE A 493 -6.50 16.84 10.82
C PHE A 493 -7.01 15.86 9.78
N LEU A 494 -6.68 14.61 9.96
CA LEU A 494 -6.97 13.53 9.03
C LEU A 494 -7.85 12.48 9.70
N THR A 495 -8.88 12.02 8.99
CA THR A 495 -9.63 10.82 9.35
C THR A 495 -9.72 9.90 8.15
N GLN A 496 -9.42 8.62 8.33
CA GLN A 496 -9.32 7.66 7.23
C GLN A 496 -9.98 6.34 7.59
N LEU A 497 -10.68 5.75 6.62
CA LEU A 497 -11.19 4.40 6.68
C LEU A 497 -10.48 3.55 5.63
N GLN A 498 -9.84 2.49 6.09
CA GLN A 498 -9.16 1.49 5.26
C GLN A 498 -9.99 0.23 5.14
N LEU A 499 -10.09 -0.30 3.92
CA LEU A 499 -10.71 -1.58 3.57
C LEU A 499 -9.74 -2.43 2.76
N LEU A 500 -9.52 -3.67 3.20
CA LEU A 500 -8.74 -4.70 2.48
C LEU A 500 -9.61 -5.94 2.26
N LEU A 501 -9.68 -6.39 1.01
CA LEU A 501 -10.43 -7.59 0.59
C LEU A 501 -9.48 -8.61 -0.04
#